data_ab0eb090f0ed254764220018a5473495
#
_entry.id   ab0eb090f0ed254764220018a5473495
#
_cell.length_a   1.000
_cell.length_b   1.000
_cell.length_c   1.000
_cell.angle_alpha   90.00
_cell.angle_beta   90.00
_cell.angle_gamma   90.00
#
_symmetry.space_group_name_H-M   'P 1'
#
loop_
_entity.id
_entity.type
_entity.pdbx_description
1 polymer ?
#
loop_
_entity_poly.entity_id
_entity_poly.type
_entity_poly.pdbx_seq_one_letter_code
_entity_poly.pdbx_strand_id
1 'polypeptide(L)'
;MKIGLALGSGSARGWSHIGIIEALAELDIHPEIVCGTSIGSIVGAAYATGNLGRLKQRVCALTKLNTASYFNFSMSIDGFVNKEKLRAFFADCVTPPGMLIEDLPVRYASVATEVSTGREYWLKKGPLEEAIWSSISLPGLFPPVFYHDRWL
;
A
#
# COMPACT_ATOMS: atom_id res chain seq x y z
N MET A 1 -19.82 9.04 15.60
CA MET A 1 -19.50 7.59 15.42
C MET A 1 -18.21 7.51 14.65
N LYS A 2 -17.24 6.71 15.10
CA LYS A 2 -15.98 6.54 14.36
C LYS A 2 -16.15 5.47 13.29
N ILE A 3 -15.80 5.80 12.06
CA ILE A 3 -15.89 4.88 10.92
C ILE A 3 -14.50 4.33 10.61
N GLY A 4 -14.41 3.01 10.54
CA GLY A 4 -13.23 2.29 10.10
C GLY A 4 -13.43 1.71 8.70
N LEU A 5 -12.38 1.74 7.89
CA LEU A 5 -12.36 1.19 6.54
C LEU A 5 -11.29 0.09 6.44
N ALA A 6 -11.69 -1.10 6.04
CA ALA A 6 -10.79 -2.21 5.76
C ALA A 6 -10.67 -2.42 4.25
N LEU A 7 -9.46 -2.25 3.73
CA LEU A 7 -9.15 -2.34 2.30
C LEU A 7 -8.43 -3.66 2.02
N GLY A 8 -9.12 -4.55 1.32
CA GLY A 8 -8.61 -5.87 0.98
C GLY A 8 -7.52 -5.84 -0.09
N SER A 9 -6.90 -7.00 -0.26
CA SER A 9 -5.99 -7.30 -1.37
C SER A 9 -6.76 -7.34 -2.71
N GLY A 10 -6.05 -7.46 -3.83
CA GLY A 10 -6.71 -7.60 -5.13
C GLY A 10 -5.86 -7.20 -6.34
N SER A 11 -4.57 -6.93 -6.14
CA SER A 11 -3.69 -6.47 -7.21
C SER A 11 -4.31 -5.27 -7.96
N ALA A 12 -4.30 -5.25 -9.28
CA ALA A 12 -4.86 -4.14 -10.08
C ALA A 12 -6.36 -3.88 -9.83
N ARG A 13 -7.13 -4.87 -9.36
CA ARG A 13 -8.54 -4.67 -9.02
C ARG A 13 -8.74 -3.79 -7.79
N GLY A 14 -7.76 -3.78 -6.89
CA GLY A 14 -7.80 -2.97 -5.67
C GLY A 14 -7.74 -1.45 -5.93
N TRP A 15 -7.43 -1.01 -7.14
CA TRP A 15 -7.58 0.40 -7.49
C TRP A 15 -9.03 0.89 -7.38
N SER A 16 -10.02 -0.03 -7.41
CA SER A 16 -11.43 0.29 -7.12
C SER A 16 -11.66 0.88 -5.73
N HIS A 17 -10.78 0.61 -4.77
CA HIS A 17 -10.84 1.22 -3.44
C HIS A 17 -10.79 2.75 -3.50
N ILE A 18 -10.10 3.33 -4.49
CA ILE A 18 -10.05 4.78 -4.69
C ILE A 18 -11.45 5.33 -4.95
N GLY A 19 -12.19 4.72 -5.89
CA GLY A 19 -13.55 5.14 -6.21
C GLY A 19 -14.53 4.95 -5.06
N ILE A 20 -14.35 3.90 -4.25
CA ILE A 20 -15.17 3.69 -3.05
C ILE A 20 -14.94 4.78 -2.01
N ILE A 21 -13.68 5.16 -1.76
CA ILE A 21 -13.36 6.23 -0.81
C ILE A 21 -13.90 7.58 -1.30
N GLU A 22 -13.82 7.85 -2.60
CA GLU A 22 -14.39 9.07 -3.20
C GLU A 22 -15.93 9.10 -3.05
N ALA A 23 -16.61 7.97 -3.34
CA ALA A 23 -18.06 7.88 -3.16
C ALA A 23 -18.48 8.05 -1.70
N LEU A 24 -17.69 7.55 -0.75
CA LEU A 24 -17.93 7.81 0.67
C LEU A 24 -17.79 9.32 0.99
N ALA A 25 -16.79 9.98 0.45
CA ALA A 25 -16.60 11.42 0.65
C ALA A 25 -17.74 12.27 0.05
N GLU A 26 -18.31 11.86 -1.09
CA GLU A 26 -19.52 12.49 -1.67
C GLU A 26 -20.75 12.39 -0.74
N LEU A 27 -20.76 11.36 0.13
CA LEU A 27 -21.81 11.18 1.15
C LEU A 27 -21.42 11.80 2.50
N ASP A 28 -20.39 12.64 2.55
CA ASP A 28 -19.83 13.23 3.77
C ASP A 28 -19.38 12.18 4.80
N ILE A 29 -18.92 11.01 4.31
CA ILE A 29 -18.40 9.94 5.12
C ILE A 29 -16.86 9.92 5.00
N HIS A 30 -16.18 10.28 6.09
CA HIS A 30 -14.73 10.35 6.16
C HIS A 30 -14.20 9.32 7.18
N PRO A 31 -13.66 8.18 6.73
CA PRO A 31 -13.09 7.18 7.65
C PRO A 31 -11.94 7.76 8.50
N GLU A 32 -12.02 7.57 9.81
CA GLU A 32 -11.00 8.01 10.77
C GLU A 32 -9.94 6.92 11.03
N ILE A 33 -10.23 5.69 10.63
CA ILE A 33 -9.38 4.52 10.82
C ILE A 33 -9.35 3.77 9.50
N VAL A 34 -8.16 3.47 9.01
CA VAL A 34 -7.99 2.69 7.77
C VAL A 34 -6.98 1.57 8.01
N CYS A 35 -7.33 0.36 7.62
CA CYS A 35 -6.37 -0.72 7.52
C CYS A 35 -6.38 -1.31 6.11
N GLY A 36 -5.22 -1.75 5.64
CA GLY A 36 -5.09 -2.25 4.28
C GLY A 36 -4.12 -3.42 4.16
N THR A 37 -4.41 -4.30 3.20
CA THR A 37 -3.55 -5.43 2.83
C THR A 37 -3.17 -5.30 1.36
N SER A 38 -1.88 -5.45 1.03
CA SER A 38 -1.33 -5.39 -0.33
C SER A 38 -1.72 -4.08 -1.02
N ILE A 39 -2.44 -4.13 -2.15
CA ILE A 39 -2.94 -2.92 -2.84
C ILE A 39 -3.78 -2.04 -1.90
N GLY A 40 -4.53 -2.65 -0.98
CA GLY A 40 -5.31 -1.91 0.02
C GLY A 40 -4.42 -1.15 1.00
N SER A 41 -3.20 -1.61 1.30
CA SER A 41 -2.24 -0.85 2.11
C SER A 41 -1.74 0.39 1.36
N ILE A 42 -1.50 0.30 0.05
CA ILE A 42 -1.10 1.44 -0.79
C ILE A 42 -2.20 2.49 -0.85
N VAL A 43 -3.43 2.08 -1.17
CA VAL A 43 -4.57 3.01 -1.27
C VAL A 43 -4.91 3.62 0.10
N GLY A 44 -4.88 2.81 1.16
CA GLY A 44 -5.10 3.27 2.53
C GLY A 44 -4.04 4.27 2.99
N ALA A 45 -2.77 4.04 2.67
CA ALA A 45 -1.68 4.97 2.95
C ALA A 45 -1.86 6.29 2.18
N ALA A 46 -2.19 6.23 0.88
CA ALA A 46 -2.44 7.43 0.09
C ALA A 46 -3.66 8.23 0.61
N TYR A 47 -4.68 7.56 1.10
CA TYR A 47 -5.79 8.22 1.79
C TYR A 47 -5.33 8.89 3.09
N ALA A 48 -4.61 8.16 3.93
CA ALA A 48 -4.16 8.64 5.24
C ALA A 48 -3.14 9.80 5.13
N THR A 49 -2.38 9.87 4.04
CA THR A 49 -1.44 10.99 3.75
C THR A 49 -2.08 12.15 2.99
N GLY A 50 -3.37 12.06 2.60
CA GLY A 50 -4.04 13.07 1.76
C GLY A 50 -3.66 13.01 0.28
N ASN A 51 -2.98 11.96 -0.18
CA ASN A 51 -2.49 11.82 -1.56
C ASN A 51 -3.42 11.02 -2.48
N LEU A 52 -4.64 10.67 -2.04
CA LEU A 52 -5.55 9.80 -2.80
C LEU A 52 -5.83 10.31 -4.21
N GLY A 53 -6.08 11.61 -4.36
CA GLY A 53 -6.32 12.23 -5.67
C GLY A 53 -5.11 12.16 -6.60
N ARG A 54 -3.90 12.30 -6.04
CA ARG A 54 -2.64 12.18 -6.80
C ARG A 54 -2.40 10.72 -7.22
N LEU A 55 -2.67 9.77 -6.32
CA LEU A 55 -2.62 8.34 -6.64
C LEU A 55 -3.60 8.01 -7.77
N LYS A 56 -4.85 8.50 -7.71
CA LYS A 56 -5.84 8.33 -8.78
C LYS A 56 -5.33 8.81 -10.12
N GLN A 57 -4.81 10.03 -10.20
CA GLN A 57 -4.27 10.59 -11.44
C GLN A 57 -3.17 9.69 -12.03
N ARG A 58 -2.25 9.22 -11.18
CA ARG A 58 -1.16 8.35 -11.60
C ARG A 58 -1.66 7.00 -12.10
N VAL A 59 -2.59 6.37 -11.38
CA VAL A 59 -3.15 5.06 -11.74
C VAL A 59 -3.96 5.14 -13.03
N CYS A 60 -4.77 6.18 -13.21
CA CYS A 60 -5.54 6.37 -14.45
C CYS A 60 -4.67 6.67 -15.67
N ALA A 61 -3.48 7.23 -15.46
CA ALA A 61 -2.50 7.46 -16.53
C ALA A 61 -1.67 6.21 -16.91
N LEU A 62 -1.77 5.13 -16.12
CA LEU A 62 -1.05 3.89 -16.42
C LEU A 62 -1.62 3.22 -17.67
N THR A 63 -0.81 3.09 -18.71
CA THR A 63 -1.13 2.22 -19.85
C THR A 63 -0.81 0.77 -19.49
N LYS A 64 -1.36 -0.20 -20.26
CA LYS A 64 -1.05 -1.64 -20.10
C LYS A 64 0.47 -1.91 -20.15
N LEU A 65 1.20 -1.19 -21.00
CA LEU A 65 2.65 -1.30 -21.14
C LEU A 65 3.37 -0.74 -19.90
N ASN A 66 2.91 0.39 -19.35
CA ASN A 66 3.49 0.98 -18.15
C ASN A 66 3.16 0.13 -16.91
N THR A 67 1.95 -0.40 -16.81
CA THR A 67 1.59 -1.33 -15.72
C THR A 67 2.50 -2.56 -15.72
N ALA A 68 2.75 -3.15 -16.89
CA ALA A 68 3.70 -4.24 -17.03
C ALA A 68 5.13 -3.85 -16.60
N SER A 69 5.56 -2.60 -16.79
CA SER A 69 6.89 -2.14 -16.39
C SER A 69 7.07 -1.96 -14.88
N TYR A 70 6.00 -1.69 -14.14
CA TYR A 70 6.02 -1.69 -12.67
C TYR A 70 5.96 -3.09 -12.09
N PHE A 71 5.30 -4.00 -12.80
CA PHE A 71 5.09 -5.40 -12.45
C PHE A 71 5.73 -6.33 -13.47
N ASN A 72 6.81 -5.93 -14.13
CA ASN A 72 7.50 -6.79 -15.08
C ASN A 72 7.97 -8.03 -14.35
N PHE A 73 7.21 -9.09 -14.57
CA PHE A 73 7.57 -10.46 -14.33
C PHE A 73 8.71 -10.88 -15.26
N SER A 74 9.87 -10.27 -15.11
CA SER A 74 11.07 -10.81 -15.68
C SER A 74 11.50 -11.96 -14.80
N MET A 75 11.38 -13.17 -15.29
CA MET A 75 11.88 -14.41 -14.67
C MET A 75 13.42 -14.42 -14.68
N SER A 76 14.04 -13.44 -14.06
CA SER A 76 15.47 -13.45 -13.76
C SER A 76 15.68 -13.80 -12.29
N ILE A 77 16.71 -14.57 -12.02
CA ILE A 77 17.06 -15.18 -10.74
C ILE A 77 17.27 -14.17 -9.58
N ASP A 78 17.34 -12.88 -9.88
CA ASP A 78 17.54 -11.78 -8.89
C ASP A 78 16.28 -10.98 -8.55
N GLY A 79 15.07 -11.53 -8.78
CA GLY A 79 13.75 -10.99 -8.41
C GLY A 79 13.57 -9.49 -8.70
N PHE A 80 12.97 -8.99 -9.71
CA PHE A 80 11.62 -9.16 -10.02
C PHE A 80 10.81 -7.89 -10.10
N VAL A 81 10.97 -6.93 -9.25
CA VAL A 81 10.35 -5.61 -9.34
C VAL A 81 11.45 -4.58 -9.19
N ASN A 82 11.46 -3.61 -10.07
CA ASN A 82 12.38 -2.49 -9.93
C ASN A 82 11.95 -1.68 -8.68
N LYS A 83 12.55 -2.04 -7.53
CA LYS A 83 12.26 -1.42 -6.22
C LYS A 83 12.40 0.10 -6.27
N GLU A 84 13.36 0.61 -7.03
CA GLU A 84 13.61 2.05 -7.17
C GLU A 84 12.45 2.75 -7.87
N LYS A 85 11.91 2.15 -8.96
CA LYS A 85 10.74 2.71 -9.65
C LYS A 85 9.51 2.71 -8.75
N LEU A 86 9.31 1.65 -7.98
CA LEU A 86 8.17 1.56 -7.08
C LEU A 86 8.32 2.49 -5.87
N ARG A 87 9.53 2.67 -5.35
CA ARG A 87 9.84 3.70 -4.35
C ARG A 87 9.56 5.11 -4.87
N ALA A 88 10.02 5.41 -6.08
CA ALA A 88 9.74 6.69 -6.73
C ALA A 88 8.23 6.91 -6.91
N PHE A 89 7.49 5.87 -7.27
CA PHE A 89 6.04 5.93 -7.35
C PHE A 89 5.40 6.20 -5.98
N PHE A 90 5.84 5.52 -4.91
CA PHE A 90 5.33 5.78 -3.56
C PHE A 90 5.64 7.21 -3.12
N ALA A 91 6.87 7.67 -3.32
CA ALA A 91 7.27 9.03 -2.96
C ALA A 91 6.50 10.11 -3.74
N ASP A 92 6.12 9.81 -4.99
CA ASP A 92 5.37 10.74 -5.83
C ASP A 92 3.89 10.83 -5.43
N CYS A 93 3.21 9.72 -5.13
CA CYS A 93 1.75 9.73 -5.03
C CYS A 93 1.14 8.94 -3.85
N VAL A 94 1.95 8.38 -2.97
CA VAL A 94 1.45 7.62 -1.82
C VAL A 94 1.91 8.23 -0.51
N THR A 95 3.21 8.33 -0.27
CA THR A 95 3.78 8.78 0.99
C THR A 95 5.06 9.57 0.80
N PRO A 96 5.21 10.74 1.45
CA PRO A 96 6.50 11.41 1.51
C PRO A 96 7.58 10.51 2.12
N PRO A 97 8.84 10.61 1.65
CA PRO A 97 9.95 9.89 2.27
C PRO A 97 10.08 10.20 3.77
N GLY A 98 10.31 9.18 4.59
CA GLY A 98 10.51 9.32 6.03
C GLY A 98 9.23 9.51 6.85
N MET A 99 8.03 9.46 6.24
CA MET A 99 6.76 9.53 6.96
C MET A 99 6.61 8.34 7.91
N LEU A 100 6.22 8.62 9.15
CA LEU A 100 5.89 7.62 10.15
C LEU A 100 4.37 7.40 10.20
N ILE A 101 3.97 6.17 10.52
CA ILE A 101 2.53 5.83 10.64
C ILE A 101 1.86 6.61 11.76
N GLU A 102 2.55 6.78 12.88
CA GLU A 102 2.06 7.51 14.06
C GLU A 102 1.85 9.00 13.84
N ASP A 103 2.46 9.58 12.79
CA ASP A 103 2.34 11.00 12.45
C ASP A 103 1.20 11.27 11.45
N LEU A 104 0.50 10.23 11.01
CA LEU A 104 -0.60 10.37 10.06
C LEU A 104 -1.84 10.99 10.72
N PRO A 105 -2.55 11.90 10.01
CA PRO A 105 -3.79 12.50 10.51
C PRO A 105 -4.94 11.49 10.63
N VAL A 106 -4.89 10.40 9.86
CA VAL A 106 -5.84 9.28 9.90
C VAL A 106 -5.13 8.07 10.52
N ARG A 107 -5.78 7.38 11.45
CA ARG A 107 -5.23 6.14 12.01
C ARG A 107 -5.08 5.09 10.92
N TYR A 108 -3.86 4.64 10.74
CA TYR A 108 -3.54 3.69 9.68
C TYR A 108 -2.89 2.42 10.25
N ALA A 109 -3.17 1.30 9.58
CA ALA A 109 -2.43 0.06 9.77
C ALA A 109 -2.23 -0.64 8.43
N SER A 110 -1.02 -1.12 8.19
CA SER A 110 -0.73 -2.08 7.12
C SER A 110 -0.75 -3.49 7.69
N VAL A 111 -1.36 -4.43 6.98
CA VAL A 111 -1.41 -5.83 7.40
C VAL A 111 -0.52 -6.66 6.50
N ALA A 112 0.42 -7.36 7.11
CA ALA A 112 1.34 -8.29 6.47
C ALA A 112 1.20 -9.69 7.05
N THR A 113 1.87 -10.67 6.45
CA THR A 113 1.93 -12.04 6.95
C THR A 113 3.35 -12.37 7.40
N GLU A 114 3.51 -12.86 8.62
CA GLU A 114 4.79 -13.34 9.12
C GLU A 114 5.16 -14.65 8.42
N VAL A 115 6.32 -14.67 7.75
CA VAL A 115 6.75 -15.80 6.90
C VAL A 115 6.90 -17.10 7.67
N SER A 116 7.41 -17.02 8.91
CA SER A 116 7.71 -18.21 9.71
C SER A 116 6.47 -18.89 10.30
N THR A 117 5.41 -18.13 10.55
CA THR A 117 4.22 -18.63 11.26
C THR A 117 2.93 -18.60 10.43
N GLY A 118 2.92 -17.85 9.33
CA GLY A 118 1.71 -17.59 8.55
C GLY A 118 0.68 -16.71 9.25
N ARG A 119 1.02 -16.09 10.39
CA ARG A 119 0.12 -15.25 11.14
C ARG A 119 0.11 -13.83 10.59
N GLU A 120 -1.01 -13.15 10.75
CA GLU A 120 -1.13 -11.73 10.45
C GLU A 120 -0.27 -10.88 11.39
N TYR A 121 0.36 -9.86 10.83
CA TYR A 121 1.11 -8.86 11.57
C TYR A 121 0.63 -7.46 11.19
N TRP A 122 0.23 -6.69 12.20
CA TRP A 122 -0.34 -5.36 12.04
C TRP A 122 0.72 -4.29 12.31
N LEU A 123 1.17 -3.64 11.24
CA LEU A 123 2.11 -2.52 11.32
C LEU A 123 1.33 -1.22 11.56
N LYS A 124 1.38 -0.75 12.81
CA LYS A 124 0.63 0.42 13.30
C LYS A 124 1.53 1.59 13.70
N LYS A 125 2.84 1.41 13.61
CA LYS A 125 3.88 2.40 13.95
C LYS A 125 5.10 2.17 13.07
N GLY A 126 6.00 3.15 13.03
CA GLY A 126 7.23 3.10 12.28
C GLY A 126 7.11 3.60 10.84
N PRO A 127 8.13 3.36 10.00
CA PRO A 127 8.16 3.91 8.64
C PRO A 127 7.01 3.41 7.78
N LEU A 128 6.21 4.34 7.26
CA LEU A 128 5.02 4.01 6.46
C LEU A 128 5.39 3.25 5.18
N GLU A 129 6.49 3.63 4.54
CA GLU A 129 6.97 2.95 3.34
C GLU A 129 7.31 1.47 3.62
N GLU A 130 8.00 1.18 4.73
CA GLU A 130 8.34 -0.20 5.11
C GLU A 130 7.10 -1.04 5.44
N ALA A 131 6.11 -0.42 6.05
CA ALA A 131 4.83 -1.08 6.33
C ALA A 131 4.08 -1.44 5.04
N ILE A 132 4.09 -0.56 4.04
CA ILE A 132 3.54 -0.85 2.72
C ILE A 132 4.31 -2.00 2.06
N TRP A 133 5.67 -1.92 2.05
CA TRP A 133 6.51 -2.97 1.49
C TRP A 133 6.25 -4.33 2.12
N SER A 134 6.15 -4.39 3.45
CA SER A 134 5.84 -5.64 4.16
C SER A 134 4.53 -6.27 3.71
N SER A 135 3.52 -5.44 3.45
CA SER A 135 2.19 -5.90 3.05
C SER A 135 2.09 -6.33 1.58
N ILE A 136 2.95 -5.77 0.70
CA ILE A 136 2.95 -6.13 -0.73
C ILE A 136 3.96 -7.22 -1.08
N SER A 137 4.79 -7.66 -0.14
CA SER A 137 5.84 -8.65 -0.35
C SER A 137 5.28 -10.05 -0.53
N LEU A 138 4.62 -10.28 -1.66
CA LEU A 138 4.10 -11.58 -2.03
C LEU A 138 5.26 -12.53 -2.38
N PRO A 139 5.36 -13.70 -1.73
CA PRO A 139 6.38 -14.71 -2.05
C PRO A 139 6.42 -15.05 -3.55
N GLY A 140 7.63 -15.11 -4.10
CA GLY A 140 7.85 -15.35 -5.52
C GLY A 140 7.79 -14.10 -6.41
N LEU A 141 7.29 -12.96 -5.91
CA LEU A 141 7.28 -11.67 -6.62
C LEU A 141 8.23 -10.65 -5.99
N PHE A 142 8.25 -10.60 -4.67
CA PHE A 142 9.08 -9.68 -3.90
C PHE A 142 9.85 -10.45 -2.83
N PRO A 143 11.05 -10.02 -2.47
CA PRO A 143 11.72 -10.53 -1.30
C PRO A 143 10.95 -10.12 -0.04
N PRO A 144 10.97 -10.95 1.02
CA PRO A 144 10.40 -10.59 2.30
C PRO A 144 11.10 -9.37 2.89
N VAL A 145 10.39 -8.63 3.72
CA VAL A 145 10.91 -7.49 4.48
C VAL A 145 11.26 -7.94 5.89
N PHE A 146 12.48 -7.62 6.34
CA PHE A 146 12.87 -7.85 7.74
C PHE A 146 12.42 -6.66 8.57
N TYR A 147 11.53 -6.89 9.53
CA TYR A 147 10.91 -5.86 10.34
C TYR A 147 10.77 -6.33 11.80
N HIS A 148 11.38 -5.62 12.76
CA HIS A 148 11.36 -5.96 14.19
C HIS A 148 11.57 -7.46 14.47
N ASP A 149 12.73 -7.98 14.05
CA ASP A 149 13.19 -9.36 14.28
C ASP A 149 12.32 -10.45 13.63
N ARG A 150 11.53 -10.12 12.61
CA ARG A 150 10.73 -11.07 11.83
C ARG A 150 10.72 -10.77 10.35
N TRP A 151 10.49 -11.79 9.56
CA TRP A 151 10.31 -11.68 8.12
C TRP A 151 8.81 -11.59 7.80
N LEU A 152 8.45 -10.55 7.06
CA LEU A 152 7.08 -10.26 6.62
C LEU A 152 6.97 -10.32 5.11
#